data_9de2a4bdfca401e4d89465e99baac0ab
#
_entry.id   9de2a4bdfca401e4d89465e99baac0ab
#
_cell.length_a   1.000
_cell.length_b   1.000
_cell.length_c   1.000
_cell.angle_alpha   90.00
_cell.angle_beta   90.00
_cell.angle_gamma   90.00
#
_symmetry.space_group_name_H-M   'P 1'
#
loop_
_entity.id
_entity.type
_entity.pdbx_description
1 polymer ?
#
loop_
_entity_poly.entity_id
_entity_poly.type
_entity_poly.pdbx_seq_one_letter_code
_entity_poly.pdbx_strand_id
1 'polypeptide(L)'
;ADIFALFGYKKFRDKSGKLSDILEKILKKKLKGVARLHGSRDYFQIKQGRFTFEIVPILRIQKTEQARNITDVSPLHSRWVLRHKKLANEMKLTKQFCQAQNVYGAESYIRGFSGYICEILTVHYGSFFNLIKNAIKWQNKVIIDVEKYYKGKDVFKLVNVSKLVSPLIVIDPVQKDRNAAAALSSDKFEIFKKTAKKFLKNPSKEFFIKKDLQPAFLEKKSRNSKLIIIIAKPLSGKADVVGTKLLKIYEFLKGQLEKLDFKILETDWEWDKKNNAFFYFLFNKKPLPETVEV
;
A
#
# COMPACT_ATOMS: atom_id res chain seq x y z
N ALA A 1 2.59 9.40 14.58
CA ALA A 1 3.44 8.34 15.17
C ALA A 1 2.54 7.32 15.85
N ASP A 2 2.85 6.03 15.66
CA ASP A 2 2.08 4.92 16.21
C ASP A 2 2.64 4.51 17.57
N ILE A 3 1.78 4.43 18.58
CA ILE A 3 2.11 4.03 19.94
C ILE A 3 1.29 2.78 20.28
N PHE A 4 1.95 1.69 20.60
CA PHE A 4 1.28 0.48 21.04
C PHE A 4 1.10 0.46 22.56
N ALA A 5 -0.15 0.52 23.04
CA ALA A 5 -0.51 0.33 24.43
C ALA A 5 -0.61 -1.17 24.73
N LEU A 6 0.39 -1.71 25.43
CA LEU A 6 0.56 -3.14 25.66
C LEU A 6 -0.25 -3.64 26.88
N PHE A 7 -1.20 -4.53 26.65
CA PHE A 7 -1.96 -5.20 27.68
C PHE A 7 -1.41 -6.61 27.96
N GLY A 8 -1.22 -6.95 29.23
CA GLY A 8 -0.66 -8.24 29.65
C GLY A 8 -1.54 -9.42 29.19
N TYR A 9 -0.95 -10.37 28.44
CA TYR A 9 -1.67 -11.49 27.82
C TYR A 9 -2.51 -12.29 28.82
N LYS A 10 -1.92 -12.77 29.92
CA LYS A 10 -2.61 -13.60 30.93
C LYS A 10 -3.89 -12.94 31.48
N LYS A 11 -3.89 -11.61 31.66
CA LYS A 11 -5.01 -10.86 32.26
C LYS A 11 -6.07 -10.46 31.24
N PHE A 12 -5.69 -10.24 29.97
CA PHE A 12 -6.55 -9.57 29.00
C PHE A 12 -6.87 -10.37 27.74
N ARG A 13 -6.32 -11.60 27.57
CA ARG A 13 -6.59 -12.44 26.37
C ARG A 13 -8.08 -12.67 26.14
N ASP A 14 -8.83 -12.98 27.20
CA ASP A 14 -10.26 -13.28 27.10
C ASP A 14 -11.14 -12.01 27.08
N LYS A 15 -10.51 -10.84 27.31
CA LYS A 15 -11.11 -9.51 27.23
C LYS A 15 -10.59 -8.71 26.05
N SER A 16 -10.00 -9.35 25.04
CA SER A 16 -9.34 -8.70 23.90
C SER A 16 -10.27 -7.74 23.15
N GLY A 17 -11.54 -8.04 23.03
CA GLY A 17 -12.53 -7.18 22.40
C GLY A 17 -12.84 -5.88 23.18
N LYS A 18 -12.51 -5.83 24.49
CA LYS A 18 -12.76 -4.67 25.37
C LYS A 18 -11.53 -3.78 25.58
N LEU A 19 -10.40 -4.07 24.93
CA LEU A 19 -9.15 -3.32 25.15
C LEU A 19 -9.29 -1.85 24.77
N SER A 20 -10.02 -1.55 23.69
CA SER A 20 -10.27 -0.18 23.27
C SER A 20 -11.09 0.59 24.31
N ASP A 21 -12.14 0.00 24.86
CA ASP A 21 -12.97 0.66 25.90
C ASP A 21 -12.16 0.91 27.19
N ILE A 22 -11.30 -0.03 27.56
CA ILE A 22 -10.43 0.13 28.74
C ILE A 22 -9.43 1.25 28.49
N LEU A 23 -8.78 1.27 27.31
CA LEU A 23 -7.79 2.30 26.97
C LEU A 23 -8.46 3.68 26.87
N GLU A 24 -9.66 3.77 26.29
CA GLU A 24 -10.41 5.03 26.18
C GLU A 24 -10.63 5.68 27.53
N LYS A 25 -11.10 4.91 28.52
CA LYS A 25 -11.31 5.38 29.88
C LYS A 25 -10.02 5.94 30.51
N ILE A 26 -8.89 5.31 30.25
CA ILE A 26 -7.59 5.75 30.75
C ILE A 26 -7.15 7.05 30.07
N LEU A 27 -7.22 7.08 28.73
CA LEU A 27 -6.77 8.23 27.95
C LEU A 27 -7.60 9.49 28.26
N LYS A 28 -8.94 9.37 28.28
CA LYS A 28 -9.85 10.50 28.55
C LYS A 28 -9.68 11.11 29.95
N LYS A 29 -9.19 10.31 30.93
CA LYS A 29 -8.87 10.82 32.28
C LYS A 29 -7.61 11.70 32.31
N LYS A 30 -6.67 11.50 31.38
CA LYS A 30 -5.35 12.12 31.42
C LYS A 30 -5.09 13.11 30.28
N LEU A 31 -5.81 12.97 29.17
CA LEU A 31 -5.56 13.70 27.93
C LEU A 31 -6.85 14.30 27.39
N LYS A 32 -6.75 15.54 26.87
CA LYS A 32 -7.85 16.21 26.17
C LYS A 32 -7.78 15.93 24.66
N GLY A 33 -8.91 16.01 23.97
CA GLY A 33 -8.94 15.89 22.50
C GLY A 33 -8.68 14.47 21.97
N VAL A 34 -8.96 13.44 22.77
CA VAL A 34 -8.85 12.04 22.35
C VAL A 34 -9.98 11.68 21.41
N ALA A 35 -9.69 11.40 20.16
CA ALA A 35 -10.63 10.90 19.16
C ALA A 35 -10.49 9.38 19.01
N ARG A 36 -11.63 8.63 19.09
CA ARG A 36 -11.68 7.19 18.81
C ARG A 36 -11.93 6.99 17.33
N LEU A 37 -11.10 6.16 16.70
CA LEU A 37 -11.19 5.79 15.29
C LEU A 37 -11.41 4.29 15.15
N HIS A 38 -12.16 3.90 14.12
CA HIS A 38 -12.47 2.50 13.84
C HIS A 38 -11.48 1.88 12.86
N GLY A 39 -10.92 0.73 13.24
CA GLY A 39 -10.03 -0.09 12.44
C GLY A 39 -10.29 -1.58 12.67
N SER A 40 -9.33 -2.43 12.39
CA SER A 40 -9.38 -3.86 12.78
C SER A 40 -9.54 -4.03 14.29
N ARG A 41 -8.99 -3.10 15.03
CA ARG A 41 -9.30 -2.80 16.43
C ARG A 41 -9.42 -1.28 16.51
N ASP A 42 -10.37 -0.76 17.28
CA ASP A 42 -10.48 0.68 17.50
C ASP A 42 -9.23 1.21 18.17
N TYR A 43 -8.78 2.37 17.70
CA TYR A 43 -7.58 3.05 18.18
C TYR A 43 -7.87 4.52 18.46
N PHE A 44 -6.93 5.25 19.03
CA PHE A 44 -7.14 6.60 19.48
C PHE A 44 -6.15 7.54 18.82
N GLN A 45 -6.65 8.68 18.35
CA GLN A 45 -5.84 9.73 17.76
C GLN A 45 -5.82 10.94 18.70
N ILE A 46 -4.62 11.51 18.88
CA ILE A 46 -4.38 12.72 19.68
C ILE A 46 -3.51 13.64 18.85
N LYS A 47 -3.94 14.90 18.74
CA LYS A 47 -3.15 15.95 18.10
C LYS A 47 -2.47 16.80 19.16
N GLN A 48 -1.16 16.97 19.03
CA GLN A 48 -0.37 17.84 19.91
C GLN A 48 0.58 18.68 19.07
N GLY A 49 0.29 19.96 18.93
CA GLY A 49 0.97 20.83 18.00
C GLY A 49 0.85 20.31 16.57
N ARG A 50 1.98 20.18 15.87
CA ARG A 50 2.04 19.63 14.51
C ARG A 50 2.05 18.10 14.44
N PHE A 51 2.07 17.42 15.57
CA PHE A 51 2.15 15.97 15.62
C PHE A 51 0.78 15.33 15.84
N THR A 52 0.54 14.22 15.14
CA THR A 52 -0.58 13.33 15.38
C THR A 52 -0.04 12.00 15.90
N PHE A 53 -0.56 11.56 17.04
CA PHE A 53 -0.24 10.29 17.64
C PHE A 53 -1.42 9.34 17.50
N GLU A 54 -1.16 8.12 17.08
CA GLU A 54 -2.14 7.03 17.04
C GLU A 54 -1.80 6.01 18.12
N ILE A 55 -2.72 5.80 19.06
CA ILE A 55 -2.51 4.91 20.20
C ILE A 55 -3.39 3.68 19.99
N VAL A 56 -2.77 2.54 19.77
CA VAL A 56 -3.42 1.27 19.45
C VAL A 56 -3.32 0.32 20.65
N PRO A 57 -4.46 -0.12 21.25
CA PRO A 57 -4.44 -1.12 22.32
C PRO A 57 -4.16 -2.50 21.72
N ILE A 58 -3.18 -3.21 22.25
CA ILE A 58 -2.82 -4.54 21.79
C ILE A 58 -2.47 -5.48 22.94
N LEU A 59 -2.61 -6.77 22.72
CA LEU A 59 -2.09 -7.78 23.63
C LEU A 59 -0.57 -7.89 23.50
N ARG A 60 0.11 -7.98 24.62
CA ARG A 60 1.54 -8.32 24.64
C ARG A 60 1.70 -9.82 24.36
N ILE A 61 1.96 -10.16 23.13
CA ILE A 61 2.17 -11.53 22.68
C ILE A 61 3.65 -11.80 22.35
N GLN A 62 4.05 -13.07 22.41
CA GLN A 62 5.39 -13.52 22.01
C GLN A 62 5.38 -14.30 20.69
N LYS A 63 4.25 -14.96 20.39
CA LYS A 63 4.06 -15.76 19.18
C LYS A 63 2.75 -15.37 18.50
N THR A 64 2.68 -15.50 17.18
CA THR A 64 1.52 -15.09 16.37
C THR A 64 0.24 -15.89 16.72
N GLU A 65 0.38 -17.14 17.16
CA GLU A 65 -0.75 -18.00 17.57
C GLU A 65 -1.49 -17.45 18.80
N GLN A 66 -0.85 -16.57 19.56
CA GLN A 66 -1.45 -15.89 20.71
C GLN A 66 -2.30 -14.69 20.31
N ALA A 67 -2.21 -14.22 19.07
CA ALA A 67 -2.96 -13.05 18.62
C ALA A 67 -4.48 -13.30 18.68
N ARG A 68 -5.20 -12.33 19.18
CA ARG A 68 -6.67 -12.28 19.19
C ARG A 68 -7.21 -11.25 18.18
N ASN A 69 -6.31 -10.41 17.66
CA ASN A 69 -6.57 -9.46 16.61
C ASN A 69 -5.30 -9.28 15.78
N ILE A 70 -5.44 -8.94 14.50
CA ILE A 70 -4.28 -8.76 13.60
C ILE A 70 -3.31 -7.68 14.10
N THR A 71 -3.80 -6.65 14.80
CA THR A 71 -2.96 -5.59 15.37
C THR A 71 -2.02 -6.07 16.46
N ASP A 72 -2.33 -7.19 17.14
CA ASP A 72 -1.47 -7.76 18.18
C ASP A 72 -0.11 -8.23 17.61
N VAL A 73 -0.07 -8.54 16.31
CA VAL A 73 1.14 -9.01 15.60
C VAL A 73 2.10 -7.87 15.25
N SER A 74 1.61 -6.63 15.18
CA SER A 74 2.41 -5.46 14.73
C SER A 74 3.76 -5.29 15.45
N PRO A 75 3.88 -5.46 16.79
CA PRO A 75 5.20 -5.39 17.45
C PRO A 75 6.17 -6.50 17.04
N LEU A 76 5.66 -7.66 16.62
CA LEU A 76 6.51 -8.75 16.13
C LEU A 76 7.12 -8.37 14.77
N HIS A 77 6.32 -7.75 13.87
CA HIS A 77 6.80 -7.18 12.61
C HIS A 77 7.91 -6.15 12.86
N SER A 78 7.64 -5.16 13.73
CA SER A 78 8.61 -4.12 14.09
C SER A 78 9.91 -4.72 14.66
N ARG A 79 9.80 -5.73 15.53
CA ARG A 79 10.96 -6.42 16.10
C ARG A 79 11.75 -7.16 15.04
N TRP A 80 11.09 -7.77 14.08
CA TRP A 80 11.76 -8.44 12.96
C TRP A 80 12.54 -7.42 12.10
N VAL A 81 11.92 -6.31 11.74
CA VAL A 81 12.57 -5.23 10.96
C VAL A 81 13.77 -4.65 11.71
N LEU A 82 13.65 -4.41 13.02
CA LEU A 82 14.74 -3.88 13.84
C LEU A 82 15.97 -4.81 13.92
N ARG A 83 15.80 -6.12 13.79
CA ARG A 83 16.95 -7.04 13.66
C ARG A 83 17.78 -6.75 12.40
N HIS A 84 17.17 -6.16 11.38
CA HIS A 84 17.80 -5.80 10.11
C HIS A 84 18.12 -4.30 10.00
N LYS A 85 18.28 -3.59 11.12
CA LYS A 85 18.51 -2.13 11.18
C LYS A 85 19.71 -1.64 10.35
N LYS A 86 20.69 -2.50 10.06
CA LYS A 86 21.82 -2.18 9.17
C LYS A 86 21.35 -1.82 7.75
N LEU A 87 20.20 -2.31 7.32
CA LEU A 87 19.60 -2.02 6.02
C LEU A 87 18.58 -0.86 6.05
N ALA A 88 18.51 -0.10 7.16
CA ALA A 88 17.46 0.93 7.33
C ALA A 88 17.47 1.99 6.21
N ASN A 89 18.63 2.41 5.72
CA ASN A 89 18.73 3.37 4.62
C ASN A 89 18.28 2.77 3.29
N GLU A 90 18.62 1.50 3.03
CA GLU A 90 18.16 0.76 1.86
C GLU A 90 16.63 0.59 1.86
N MET A 91 16.04 0.28 3.03
CA MET A 91 14.59 0.20 3.22
C MET A 91 13.91 1.55 2.95
N LYS A 92 14.52 2.67 3.41
CA LYS A 92 14.02 4.03 3.12
C LYS A 92 14.06 4.33 1.62
N LEU A 93 15.15 4.00 0.93
CA LEU A 93 15.26 4.16 -0.52
C LEU A 93 14.17 3.36 -1.25
N THR A 94 13.96 2.09 -0.86
CA THR A 94 12.89 1.27 -1.44
C THR A 94 11.52 1.91 -1.26
N LYS A 95 11.20 2.38 -0.05
CA LYS A 95 9.92 3.05 0.24
C LYS A 95 9.77 4.34 -0.56
N GLN A 96 10.82 5.17 -0.61
CA GLN A 96 10.80 6.44 -1.34
C GLN A 96 10.64 6.22 -2.83
N PHE A 97 11.31 5.23 -3.41
CA PHE A 97 11.13 4.83 -4.80
C PHE A 97 9.67 4.41 -5.05
N CYS A 98 9.10 3.54 -4.23
CA CYS A 98 7.70 3.12 -4.37
C CYS A 98 6.72 4.29 -4.24
N GLN A 99 6.96 5.22 -3.31
CA GLN A 99 6.15 6.43 -3.12
C GLN A 99 6.19 7.33 -4.36
N ALA A 100 7.38 7.59 -4.88
CA ALA A 100 7.57 8.43 -6.05
C ALA A 100 6.93 7.85 -7.32
N GLN A 101 6.80 6.54 -7.40
CA GLN A 101 6.22 5.84 -8.55
C GLN A 101 4.73 5.47 -8.36
N ASN A 102 4.05 6.02 -7.36
CA ASN A 102 2.63 5.77 -7.05
C ASN A 102 2.29 4.27 -6.88
N VAL A 103 3.25 3.48 -6.36
CA VAL A 103 3.05 2.05 -6.07
C VAL A 103 3.16 1.71 -4.59
N TYR A 104 3.23 2.72 -3.71
CA TYR A 104 3.34 2.56 -2.26
C TYR A 104 1.98 2.66 -1.57
N GLY A 105 1.69 1.71 -0.68
CA GLY A 105 0.47 1.65 0.12
C GLY A 105 -0.32 0.36 -0.15
N ALA A 106 -0.89 -0.22 0.91
CA ALA A 106 -1.70 -1.45 0.83
C ALA A 106 -3.19 -1.18 1.00
N GLU A 107 -3.59 0.09 1.05
CA GLU A 107 -5.00 0.51 1.10
C GLU A 107 -5.75 -0.07 -0.10
N SER A 108 -7.02 -0.39 0.08
CA SER A 108 -7.85 -1.07 -0.93
C SER A 108 -7.97 -0.32 -2.25
N TYR A 109 -7.76 0.99 -2.24
CA TYR A 109 -7.76 1.86 -3.42
C TYR A 109 -6.37 2.13 -4.01
N ILE A 110 -5.27 1.80 -3.30
CA ILE A 110 -3.89 1.90 -3.81
C ILE A 110 -3.42 0.57 -4.37
N ARG A 111 -3.62 -0.51 -3.60
CA ARG A 111 -3.23 -1.89 -3.96
C ARG A 111 -1.76 -2.03 -4.34
N GLY A 112 -0.89 -1.29 -3.64
CA GLY A 112 0.55 -1.24 -3.89
C GLY A 112 1.37 -1.99 -2.85
N PHE A 113 2.65 -1.65 -2.77
CA PHE A 113 3.60 -2.20 -1.82
C PHE A 113 3.43 -1.52 -0.46
N SER A 114 3.08 -2.28 0.59
CA SER A 114 3.10 -1.75 1.95
C SER A 114 4.52 -1.43 2.40
N GLY A 115 4.67 -0.57 3.43
CA GLY A 115 5.97 -0.29 4.02
C GLY A 115 6.68 -1.56 4.49
N TYR A 116 5.93 -2.50 5.08
CA TYR A 116 6.48 -3.77 5.54
C TYR A 116 6.94 -4.68 4.40
N ILE A 117 6.23 -4.72 3.27
CA ILE A 117 6.70 -5.43 2.07
C ILE A 117 8.01 -4.85 1.54
N CYS A 118 8.11 -3.51 1.47
CA CYS A 118 9.36 -2.85 1.05
C CYS A 118 10.54 -3.27 1.94
N GLU A 119 10.31 -3.38 3.27
CA GLU A 119 11.31 -3.83 4.22
C GLU A 119 11.71 -5.28 4.00
N ILE A 120 10.73 -6.20 3.88
CA ILE A 120 11.00 -7.63 3.63
C ILE A 120 11.78 -7.83 2.33
N LEU A 121 11.36 -7.19 1.24
CA LEU A 121 12.04 -7.29 -0.05
C LEU A 121 13.46 -6.76 0.01
N THR A 122 13.68 -5.63 0.70
CA THR A 122 15.03 -5.07 0.87
C THR A 122 15.93 -6.02 1.65
N VAL A 123 15.41 -6.64 2.71
CA VAL A 123 16.14 -7.67 3.48
C VAL A 123 16.47 -8.87 2.62
N HIS A 124 15.50 -9.39 1.87
CA HIS A 124 15.68 -10.57 1.02
C HIS A 124 16.80 -10.39 -0.01
N TYR A 125 16.84 -9.22 -0.67
CA TYR A 125 17.84 -8.92 -1.70
C TYR A 125 19.11 -8.24 -1.16
N GLY A 126 19.14 -7.84 0.10
CA GLY A 126 20.27 -7.24 0.80
C GLY A 126 20.50 -5.76 0.49
N SER A 127 19.84 -5.18 -0.52
CA SER A 127 19.88 -3.73 -0.83
C SER A 127 18.75 -3.33 -1.76
N PHE A 128 18.45 -2.02 -1.85
CA PHE A 128 17.56 -1.45 -2.86
C PHE A 128 18.02 -1.79 -4.28
N PHE A 129 19.29 -1.61 -4.57
CA PHE A 129 19.81 -1.82 -5.92
C PHE A 129 19.68 -3.28 -6.35
N ASN A 130 20.01 -4.24 -5.47
CA ASN A 130 19.82 -5.66 -5.77
C ASN A 130 18.34 -6.03 -5.91
N LEU A 131 17.45 -5.44 -5.11
CA LEU A 131 16.00 -5.59 -5.28
C LEU A 131 15.58 -5.15 -6.70
N ILE A 132 15.99 -3.97 -7.13
CA ILE A 132 15.65 -3.43 -8.46
C ILE A 132 16.20 -4.32 -9.58
N LYS A 133 17.44 -4.79 -9.48
CA LYS A 133 18.05 -5.73 -10.45
C LYS A 133 17.30 -7.05 -10.57
N ASN A 134 16.77 -7.56 -9.46
CA ASN A 134 16.03 -8.81 -9.47
C ASN A 134 14.57 -8.60 -9.89
N ALA A 135 13.96 -7.47 -9.54
CA ALA A 135 12.56 -7.17 -9.85
C ALA A 135 12.25 -7.17 -11.35
N ILE A 136 13.19 -6.76 -12.19
CA ILE A 136 13.01 -6.80 -13.66
C ILE A 136 12.89 -8.23 -14.22
N LYS A 137 13.37 -9.23 -13.47
CA LYS A 137 13.32 -10.65 -13.83
C LYS A 137 12.07 -11.35 -13.25
N TRP A 138 11.27 -10.66 -12.43
CA TRP A 138 10.10 -11.26 -11.83
C TRP A 138 9.07 -11.68 -12.89
N GLN A 139 8.64 -12.91 -12.79
CA GLN A 139 7.50 -13.46 -13.53
C GLN A 139 6.23 -13.39 -12.68
N ASN A 140 5.09 -13.81 -13.22
CA ASN A 140 3.89 -13.98 -12.41
C ASN A 140 4.11 -15.05 -11.34
N LYS A 141 3.56 -14.79 -10.14
CA LYS A 141 3.66 -15.70 -8.98
C LYS A 141 5.09 -15.89 -8.47
N VAL A 142 5.83 -14.79 -8.34
CA VAL A 142 7.12 -14.80 -7.63
C VAL A 142 6.89 -15.09 -6.14
N ILE A 143 7.65 -16.05 -5.60
CA ILE A 143 7.61 -16.43 -4.19
C ILE A 143 8.87 -15.92 -3.49
N ILE A 144 8.69 -15.18 -2.42
CA ILE A 144 9.75 -14.69 -1.53
C ILE A 144 9.52 -15.28 -0.13
N ASP A 145 10.45 -16.09 0.34
CA ASP A 145 10.42 -16.71 1.68
C ASP A 145 11.76 -16.44 2.37
N VAL A 146 11.85 -15.33 3.09
CA VAL A 146 13.11 -14.86 3.70
C VAL A 146 13.58 -15.79 4.82
N GLU A 147 12.66 -16.29 5.62
CA GLU A 147 12.91 -17.18 6.76
C GLU A 147 13.00 -18.67 6.34
N LYS A 148 12.78 -18.97 5.04
CA LYS A 148 12.86 -20.33 4.48
C LYS A 148 11.89 -21.33 5.14
N TYR A 149 10.70 -20.89 5.54
CA TYR A 149 9.68 -21.75 6.15
C TYR A 149 9.23 -22.89 5.24
N TYR A 150 9.26 -22.67 3.94
CA TYR A 150 8.82 -23.61 2.92
C TYR A 150 9.97 -24.15 2.07
N LYS A 151 11.21 -24.12 2.58
CA LYS A 151 12.36 -24.64 1.85
C LYS A 151 12.13 -26.09 1.40
N GLY A 152 12.24 -26.34 0.08
CA GLY A 152 12.03 -27.66 -0.52
C GLY A 152 10.57 -28.14 -0.56
N LYS A 153 9.61 -27.24 -0.27
CA LYS A 153 8.19 -27.55 -0.30
C LYS A 153 7.47 -26.67 -1.32
N ASP A 154 6.38 -27.16 -1.89
CA ASP A 154 5.54 -26.41 -2.81
C ASP A 154 4.59 -25.49 -2.02
N VAL A 155 4.88 -24.19 -2.05
CA VAL A 155 4.07 -23.14 -1.40
C VAL A 155 2.63 -23.14 -1.91
N PHE A 156 2.43 -23.44 -3.21
CA PHE A 156 1.08 -23.44 -3.81
C PHE A 156 0.18 -24.54 -3.27
N LYS A 157 0.75 -25.64 -2.76
CA LYS A 157 0.00 -26.73 -2.14
C LYS A 157 -0.25 -26.51 -0.65
N LEU A 158 0.58 -25.70 0.02
CA LEU A 158 0.58 -25.57 1.47
C LEU A 158 -0.10 -24.28 1.97
N VAL A 159 -0.12 -23.24 1.13
CA VAL A 159 -0.75 -21.97 1.47
C VAL A 159 -2.11 -21.87 0.80
N ASN A 160 -3.11 -21.38 1.53
CA ASN A 160 -4.47 -21.24 1.03
C ASN A 160 -4.49 -20.42 -0.27
N VAL A 161 -5.17 -20.93 -1.29
CA VAL A 161 -5.27 -20.35 -2.64
C VAL A 161 -5.72 -18.87 -2.61
N SER A 162 -6.65 -18.50 -1.72
CA SER A 162 -7.10 -17.11 -1.57
C SER A 162 -5.97 -16.13 -1.20
N LYS A 163 -4.90 -16.63 -0.58
CA LYS A 163 -3.71 -15.83 -0.23
C LYS A 163 -2.70 -15.74 -1.38
N LEU A 164 -2.90 -16.48 -2.46
CA LEU A 164 -2.00 -16.61 -3.61
C LEU A 164 -2.49 -15.84 -4.86
N VAL A 165 -3.50 -15.00 -4.72
CA VAL A 165 -4.08 -14.22 -5.84
C VAL A 165 -3.11 -13.15 -6.36
N SER A 166 -2.36 -12.51 -5.47
CA SER A 166 -1.38 -11.47 -5.82
C SER A 166 -0.28 -12.00 -6.77
N PRO A 167 0.24 -11.18 -7.69
CA PRO A 167 1.36 -11.56 -8.57
C PRO A 167 2.67 -11.79 -7.81
N LEU A 168 2.79 -11.28 -6.58
CA LEU A 168 3.93 -11.46 -5.69
C LEU A 168 3.45 -12.11 -4.38
N ILE A 169 4.07 -13.21 -4.03
CA ILE A 169 3.80 -13.96 -2.81
C ILE A 169 4.99 -13.76 -1.87
N VAL A 170 4.79 -12.97 -0.83
CA VAL A 170 5.80 -12.71 0.20
C VAL A 170 5.37 -13.40 1.48
N ILE A 171 6.03 -14.50 1.82
CA ILE A 171 5.78 -15.20 3.07
C ILE A 171 6.18 -14.29 4.22
N ASP A 172 5.23 -14.03 5.12
CA ASP A 172 5.48 -13.14 6.25
C ASP A 172 6.50 -13.75 7.21
N PRO A 173 7.61 -13.06 7.50
CA PRO A 173 8.68 -13.58 8.35
C PRO A 173 8.28 -13.91 9.80
N VAL A 174 7.12 -13.42 10.25
CA VAL A 174 6.63 -13.71 11.61
C VAL A 174 5.36 -14.55 11.60
N GLN A 175 4.67 -14.65 10.45
CA GLN A 175 3.43 -15.41 10.29
C GLN A 175 3.46 -16.21 8.98
N LYS A 176 4.06 -17.39 9.02
CA LYS A 176 4.37 -18.23 7.84
C LYS A 176 3.19 -18.53 6.91
N ASP A 177 1.97 -18.56 7.43
CA ASP A 177 0.75 -18.82 6.66
C ASP A 177 0.12 -17.54 6.04
N ARG A 178 0.77 -16.39 6.16
CA ARG A 178 0.32 -15.10 5.63
C ARG A 178 1.15 -14.70 4.41
N ASN A 179 0.46 -14.29 3.32
CA ASN A 179 1.09 -13.54 2.25
C ASN A 179 1.08 -12.05 2.61
N ALA A 180 2.24 -11.47 2.92
CA ALA A 180 2.36 -10.05 3.24
C ALA A 180 2.02 -9.15 2.04
N ALA A 181 2.15 -9.66 0.80
CA ALA A 181 1.86 -8.95 -0.44
C ALA A 181 0.43 -9.18 -0.98
N ALA A 182 -0.50 -9.74 -0.20
CA ALA A 182 -1.84 -10.12 -0.67
C ALA A 182 -2.64 -8.95 -1.28
N ALA A 183 -2.38 -7.71 -0.86
CA ALA A 183 -3.05 -6.52 -1.39
C ALA A 183 -2.48 -6.01 -2.72
N LEU A 184 -1.30 -6.49 -3.15
CA LEU A 184 -0.61 -5.97 -4.33
C LEU A 184 -1.34 -6.39 -5.61
N SER A 185 -1.75 -5.39 -6.41
CA SER A 185 -2.38 -5.61 -7.72
C SER A 185 -1.35 -5.90 -8.81
N SER A 186 -1.78 -6.57 -9.87
CA SER A 186 -0.96 -6.81 -11.07
C SER A 186 -0.49 -5.52 -11.73
N ASP A 187 -1.34 -4.48 -11.77
CA ASP A 187 -0.98 -3.18 -12.34
C ASP A 187 0.18 -2.53 -11.57
N LYS A 188 0.09 -2.48 -10.24
CA LYS A 188 1.16 -1.88 -9.41
C LYS A 188 2.45 -2.70 -9.45
N PHE A 189 2.33 -4.01 -9.55
CA PHE A 189 3.47 -4.91 -9.77
C PHE A 189 4.17 -4.63 -11.11
N GLU A 190 3.42 -4.51 -12.20
CA GLU A 190 4.00 -4.23 -13.52
C GLU A 190 4.55 -2.79 -13.62
N ILE A 191 3.91 -1.80 -12.99
CA ILE A 191 4.47 -0.44 -12.89
C ILE A 191 5.83 -0.48 -12.20
N PHE A 192 5.94 -1.18 -11.07
CA PHE A 192 7.20 -1.32 -10.34
C PHE A 192 8.30 -1.93 -11.23
N LYS A 193 8.02 -3.04 -11.92
CA LYS A 193 8.97 -3.69 -12.84
C LYS A 193 9.41 -2.78 -13.98
N LYS A 194 8.44 -2.13 -14.64
CA LYS A 194 8.72 -1.19 -15.74
C LYS A 194 9.59 -0.03 -15.28
N THR A 195 9.30 0.51 -14.10
CA THR A 195 10.06 1.63 -13.54
C THR A 195 11.46 1.19 -13.08
N ALA A 196 11.58 0.00 -12.49
CA ALA A 196 12.86 -0.61 -12.16
C ALA A 196 13.76 -0.74 -13.42
N LYS A 197 13.18 -1.20 -14.54
CA LYS A 197 13.90 -1.29 -15.82
C LYS A 197 14.35 0.07 -16.33
N LYS A 198 13.50 1.11 -16.23
CA LYS A 198 13.86 2.48 -16.62
C LYS A 198 14.97 3.03 -15.73
N PHE A 199 14.89 2.83 -14.42
CA PHE A 199 15.91 3.26 -13.47
C PHE A 199 17.27 2.62 -13.76
N LEU A 200 17.33 1.32 -14.01
CA LEU A 200 18.59 0.62 -14.33
C LEU A 200 19.22 1.11 -15.66
N LYS A 201 18.38 1.51 -16.63
CA LYS A 201 18.87 2.04 -17.90
C LYS A 201 19.47 3.45 -17.76
N ASN A 202 18.85 4.30 -16.93
CA ASN A 202 19.29 5.69 -16.71
C ASN A 202 19.01 6.10 -15.25
N PRO A 203 19.88 5.75 -14.29
CA PRO A 203 19.70 6.08 -12.88
C PRO A 203 19.71 7.59 -12.67
N SER A 204 18.68 8.11 -11.99
CA SER A 204 18.61 9.51 -11.59
C SER A 204 17.84 9.72 -10.30
N LYS A 205 18.03 10.87 -9.65
CA LYS A 205 17.30 11.27 -8.44
C LYS A 205 15.80 11.46 -8.69
N GLU A 206 15.41 11.72 -9.93
CA GLU A 206 14.02 11.93 -10.37
C GLU A 206 13.11 10.74 -10.05
N PHE A 207 13.66 9.53 -10.00
CA PHE A 207 12.89 8.33 -9.64
C PHE A 207 12.47 8.29 -8.17
N PHE A 208 13.02 9.17 -7.33
CA PHE A 208 12.71 9.27 -5.90
C PHE A 208 11.89 10.52 -5.56
N ILE A 209 11.53 11.33 -6.56
CA ILE A 209 10.73 12.54 -6.40
C ILE A 209 9.31 12.24 -6.84
N LYS A 210 8.34 12.39 -5.93
CA LYS A 210 6.93 12.25 -6.29
C LYS A 210 6.56 13.36 -7.28
N LYS A 211 6.05 12.98 -8.43
CA LYS A 211 5.51 13.92 -9.41
C LYS A 211 4.05 14.15 -9.08
N ASP A 212 3.69 15.37 -8.73
CA ASP A 212 2.29 15.73 -8.58
C ASP A 212 1.61 15.73 -9.95
N LEU A 213 0.45 15.09 -10.02
CA LEU A 213 -0.40 15.07 -11.21
C LEU A 213 -1.13 16.41 -11.35
N GLN A 214 -0.35 17.52 -11.46
CA GLN A 214 -0.95 18.83 -11.68
C GLN A 214 -1.35 19.01 -13.15
N PRO A 215 -2.50 19.65 -13.44
CA PRO A 215 -2.95 19.92 -14.81
C PRO A 215 -1.87 20.51 -15.72
N ALA A 216 -1.12 21.49 -15.22
CA ALA A 216 -0.02 22.13 -15.98
C ALA A 216 1.10 21.15 -16.39
N PHE A 217 1.38 20.11 -15.60
CA PHE A 217 2.34 19.07 -15.98
C PHE A 217 1.77 18.14 -17.06
N LEU A 218 0.50 17.81 -16.95
CA LEU A 218 -0.21 16.96 -17.93
C LEU A 218 -0.38 17.68 -19.28
N GLU A 219 -0.67 18.97 -19.26
CA GLU A 219 -0.76 19.81 -20.46
C GLU A 219 0.56 19.86 -21.24
N LYS A 220 1.70 20.03 -20.55
CA LYS A 220 3.02 19.95 -21.20
C LYS A 220 3.27 18.61 -21.87
N LYS A 221 2.79 17.54 -21.26
CA LYS A 221 2.92 16.16 -21.75
C LYS A 221 2.01 15.87 -22.95
N SER A 222 0.89 16.60 -23.06
CA SER A 222 -0.14 16.38 -24.08
C SER A 222 0.10 17.08 -25.43
N ARG A 223 1.24 17.76 -25.65
CA ARG A 223 1.50 18.54 -26.88
C ARG A 223 1.18 17.83 -28.19
N ASN A 224 1.37 16.51 -28.23
CA ASN A 224 1.10 15.66 -29.37
C ASN A 224 -0.03 14.63 -29.14
N SER A 225 -0.91 14.86 -28.15
CA SER A 225 -1.93 13.93 -27.69
C SER A 225 -3.18 14.69 -27.27
N LYS A 226 -4.33 14.02 -27.21
CA LYS A 226 -5.55 14.57 -26.56
C LYS A 226 -5.53 14.22 -25.08
N LEU A 227 -5.76 15.20 -24.22
CA LEU A 227 -5.83 15.03 -22.77
C LEU A 227 -7.24 15.31 -22.28
N ILE A 228 -7.79 14.37 -21.52
CA ILE A 228 -9.02 14.57 -20.75
C ILE A 228 -8.66 14.51 -19.26
N ILE A 229 -9.07 15.53 -18.51
CA ILE A 229 -8.96 15.57 -17.05
C ILE A 229 -10.36 15.63 -16.49
N ILE A 230 -10.66 14.73 -15.55
CA ILE A 230 -11.91 14.71 -14.80
C ILE A 230 -11.60 14.99 -13.35
N ILE A 231 -12.26 16.01 -12.79
CA ILE A 231 -12.15 16.38 -11.38
C ILE A 231 -13.43 15.89 -10.67
N ALA A 232 -13.25 15.00 -9.70
CA ALA A 232 -14.35 14.50 -8.88
C ALA A 232 -14.24 15.04 -7.46
N LYS A 233 -15.36 15.50 -6.90
CA LYS A 233 -15.48 15.88 -5.49
C LYS A 233 -16.12 14.71 -4.73
N PRO A 234 -15.36 13.97 -3.92
CA PRO A 234 -15.93 12.85 -3.18
C PRO A 234 -16.84 13.34 -2.05
N LEU A 235 -17.86 12.55 -1.75
CA LEU A 235 -18.67 12.76 -0.54
C LEU A 235 -17.84 12.42 0.70
N SER A 236 -18.24 12.99 1.84
CA SER A 236 -17.62 12.69 3.14
C SER A 236 -17.72 11.20 3.49
N GLY A 237 -16.72 10.68 4.17
CA GLY A 237 -16.70 9.28 4.60
C GLY A 237 -15.32 8.79 5.05
N LYS A 238 -15.24 7.53 5.45
CA LYS A 238 -13.95 6.91 5.77
C LYS A 238 -13.06 6.86 4.52
N ALA A 239 -11.80 7.25 4.67
CA ALA A 239 -10.86 7.38 3.55
C ALA A 239 -10.78 6.12 2.69
N ASP A 240 -10.76 4.94 3.30
CA ASP A 240 -10.69 3.67 2.56
C ASP A 240 -11.95 3.40 1.72
N VAL A 241 -13.13 3.74 2.25
CA VAL A 241 -14.41 3.60 1.55
C VAL A 241 -14.50 4.61 0.39
N VAL A 242 -14.16 5.87 0.65
CA VAL A 242 -14.16 6.93 -0.36
C VAL A 242 -13.17 6.62 -1.47
N GLY A 243 -11.93 6.30 -1.10
CA GLY A 243 -10.88 5.96 -2.07
C GLY A 243 -11.24 4.74 -2.94
N THR A 244 -11.87 3.72 -2.34
CA THR A 244 -12.35 2.55 -3.10
C THR A 244 -13.46 2.90 -4.10
N LYS A 245 -14.38 3.80 -3.73
CA LYS A 245 -15.41 4.29 -4.66
C LYS A 245 -14.79 5.10 -5.80
N LEU A 246 -13.84 5.98 -5.50
CA LEU A 246 -13.11 6.74 -6.52
C LEU A 246 -12.33 5.83 -7.48
N LEU A 247 -11.64 4.82 -6.95
CA LEU A 247 -10.98 3.81 -7.78
C LEU A 247 -11.97 3.09 -8.72
N LYS A 248 -13.14 2.69 -8.21
CA LYS A 248 -14.18 2.07 -9.04
C LYS A 248 -14.68 2.99 -10.16
N ILE A 249 -14.83 4.27 -9.89
CA ILE A 249 -15.20 5.27 -10.92
C ILE A 249 -14.11 5.34 -11.98
N TYR A 250 -12.84 5.45 -11.57
CA TYR A 250 -11.70 5.46 -12.48
C TYR A 250 -11.63 4.19 -13.35
N GLU A 251 -11.73 3.01 -12.73
CA GLU A 251 -11.70 1.72 -13.42
C GLU A 251 -12.89 1.58 -14.40
N PHE A 252 -14.06 2.06 -14.00
CA PHE A 252 -15.26 2.08 -14.87
C PHE A 252 -15.05 2.98 -16.11
N LEU A 253 -14.61 4.22 -15.90
CA LEU A 253 -14.34 5.16 -17.00
C LEU A 253 -13.29 4.62 -17.95
N LYS A 254 -12.19 4.08 -17.43
CA LYS A 254 -11.15 3.43 -18.23
C LYS A 254 -11.73 2.30 -19.08
N GLY A 255 -12.49 1.40 -18.46
CA GLY A 255 -13.09 0.26 -19.15
C GLY A 255 -14.13 0.67 -20.20
N GLN A 256 -14.91 1.74 -19.99
CA GLN A 256 -15.83 2.25 -21.01
C GLN A 256 -15.08 2.85 -22.20
N LEU A 257 -14.03 3.63 -21.95
CA LEU A 257 -13.20 4.20 -23.01
C LEU A 257 -12.53 3.10 -23.84
N GLU A 258 -12.01 2.06 -23.19
CA GLU A 258 -11.41 0.91 -23.90
C GLU A 258 -12.44 0.13 -24.74
N LYS A 259 -13.68 -0.03 -24.24
CA LYS A 259 -14.80 -0.67 -24.99
C LYS A 259 -15.26 0.14 -26.21
N LEU A 260 -15.10 1.45 -26.16
CA LEU A 260 -15.42 2.37 -27.25
C LEU A 260 -14.20 2.58 -28.19
N ASP A 261 -13.23 1.65 -28.16
CA ASP A 261 -12.03 1.65 -29.00
C ASP A 261 -11.12 2.87 -28.87
N PHE A 262 -11.24 3.61 -27.75
CA PHE A 262 -10.29 4.67 -27.44
C PHE A 262 -8.94 4.10 -27.06
N LYS A 263 -7.92 4.31 -27.87
CA LYS A 263 -6.55 3.89 -27.55
C LYS A 263 -5.94 4.81 -26.49
N ILE A 264 -6.05 4.40 -25.24
CA ILE A 264 -5.45 5.10 -24.11
C ILE A 264 -3.92 4.90 -24.16
N LEU A 265 -3.17 5.99 -24.27
CA LEU A 265 -1.69 5.98 -24.23
C LEU A 265 -1.19 5.94 -22.81
N GLU A 266 -1.83 6.72 -21.92
CA GLU A 266 -1.50 6.82 -20.52
C GLU A 266 -2.72 7.27 -19.73
N THR A 267 -2.87 6.74 -18.54
CA THR A 267 -3.92 7.11 -17.59
C THR A 267 -3.44 6.85 -16.18
N ASP A 268 -3.82 7.69 -15.24
CA ASP A 268 -3.65 7.48 -13.81
C ASP A 268 -4.67 8.34 -13.06
N TRP A 269 -4.70 8.22 -11.74
CA TRP A 269 -5.55 9.00 -10.88
C TRP A 269 -4.86 9.32 -9.57
N GLU A 270 -5.27 10.43 -8.96
CA GLU A 270 -4.80 10.86 -7.66
C GLU A 270 -5.94 11.46 -6.84
N TRP A 271 -5.90 11.25 -5.54
CA TRP A 271 -6.84 11.85 -4.59
C TRP A 271 -6.06 12.53 -3.48
N ASP A 272 -6.38 13.81 -3.21
CA ASP A 272 -5.76 14.61 -2.15
C ASP A 272 -6.16 14.18 -0.72
N LYS A 273 -6.99 13.12 -0.59
CA LYS A 273 -7.59 12.61 0.64
C LYS A 273 -8.47 13.63 1.38
N LYS A 274 -8.89 14.70 0.68
CA LYS A 274 -9.73 15.77 1.20
C LYS A 274 -10.89 16.06 0.25
N ASN A 275 -10.65 16.91 -0.73
CA ASN A 275 -11.71 17.54 -1.52
C ASN A 275 -11.76 17.10 -2.96
N ASN A 276 -10.63 16.74 -3.57
CA ASN A 276 -10.57 16.51 -5.01
C ASN A 276 -9.85 15.21 -5.36
N ALA A 277 -10.43 14.48 -6.30
CA ALA A 277 -9.78 13.41 -7.02
C ALA A 277 -9.64 13.79 -8.49
N PHE A 278 -8.50 13.50 -9.07
CA PHE A 278 -8.16 13.79 -10.47
C PHE A 278 -8.01 12.47 -11.21
N PHE A 279 -8.72 12.31 -12.32
CA PHE A 279 -8.54 11.23 -13.27
C PHE A 279 -8.05 11.85 -14.55
N TYR A 280 -7.03 11.28 -15.21
CA TYR A 280 -6.63 11.75 -16.52
C TYR A 280 -6.50 10.59 -17.50
N PHE A 281 -6.78 10.90 -18.76
CA PHE A 281 -6.69 9.99 -19.87
C PHE A 281 -6.00 10.71 -21.03
N LEU A 282 -4.92 10.13 -21.52
CA LEU A 282 -4.14 10.64 -22.65
C LEU A 282 -4.36 9.74 -23.86
N PHE A 283 -4.78 10.32 -24.98
CA PHE A 283 -5.12 9.62 -26.21
C PHE A 283 -4.27 10.08 -27.38
N ASN A 284 -4.21 9.26 -28.44
CA ASN A 284 -3.62 9.71 -29.70
C ASN A 284 -4.41 10.88 -30.30
N LYS A 285 -3.72 11.75 -31.05
CA LYS A 285 -4.32 12.91 -31.77
C LYS A 285 -5.27 12.52 -32.92
N LYS A 286 -5.51 11.24 -33.20
CA LYS A 286 -6.47 10.86 -34.25
C LYS A 286 -7.82 11.52 -33.96
N PRO A 287 -8.46 12.16 -34.97
CA PRO A 287 -9.78 12.72 -34.79
C PRO A 287 -10.73 11.59 -34.35
N LEU A 288 -11.57 11.89 -33.36
CA LEU A 288 -12.69 11.02 -33.03
C LEU A 288 -13.64 11.01 -34.23
N PRO A 289 -14.28 9.89 -34.57
CA PRO A 289 -15.35 9.89 -35.56
C PRO A 289 -16.41 10.91 -35.12
N GLU A 290 -16.91 11.71 -36.07
CA GLU A 290 -17.94 12.73 -35.81
C GLU A 290 -19.26 12.13 -35.35
N THR A 291 -19.49 10.86 -35.66
CA THR A 291 -20.68 10.08 -35.31
C THR A 291 -20.26 8.69 -34.83
N VAL A 292 -20.91 8.20 -33.80
CA VAL A 292 -20.86 6.81 -33.34
C VAL A 292 -22.24 6.24 -33.58
N GLU A 293 -22.36 5.21 -34.41
CA GLU A 293 -23.60 4.43 -34.49
C GLU A 293 -23.76 3.66 -33.17
N VAL A 294 -24.89 3.84 -32.50
CA VAL A 294 -25.26 3.20 -31.23
C VAL A 294 -26.06 1.93 -31.51
#